data_593a3a8db81d6c66bd6f68d3aa136a6e
#
_entry.id   593a3a8db81d6c66bd6f68d3aa136a6e
#
_cell.length_a   1.000
_cell.length_b   1.000
_cell.length_c   1.000
_cell.angle_alpha   90.00
_cell.angle_beta   90.00
_cell.angle_gamma   90.00
#
_symmetry.space_group_name_H-M   'P 1'
#
loop_
_entity.id
_entity.type
_entity.pdbx_description
1 polymer ?
#
loop_
_entity_poly.entity_id
_entity_poly.type
_entity_poly.pdbx_seq_one_letter_code
_entity_poly.pdbx_strand_id
1 'polypeptide(L)'
;MNHDRRALLATLAGALAAPSLARAQSPGMSRVTAYAFSFPGLEGGDIRLSEYAGKPILVVNTASLCGYTPQYAGLQQLWTRYHDRGLMIVGVPSNDFGAQEPGTPLDIMKTAHDDYGVTFPLTAKTVVRGVNAHPFYKWAAVERPVETPRWNFHKYLVGHDGRLAAVFPTEIEPMDARVIDAVVRELDRLD
;
A
#
# COMPACT_ATOMS: atom_id res chain seq x y z
N MET A 1 6.00 -84.99 35.65
CA MET A 1 5.30 -83.85 36.28
C MET A 1 5.89 -82.61 35.69
N ASN A 2 5.20 -82.01 34.68
CA ASN A 2 5.68 -80.90 33.82
C ASN A 2 5.10 -79.62 34.36
N HIS A 3 5.95 -78.68 34.57
CA HIS A 3 5.54 -77.26 34.81
C HIS A 3 5.90 -76.37 33.59
N ASP A 4 4.86 -76.04 32.82
CA ASP A 4 4.92 -75.05 31.74
C ASP A 4 5.06 -73.63 32.33
N ARG A 5 6.13 -72.96 31.96
CA ARG A 5 6.31 -71.53 32.20
C ARG A 5 6.06 -70.78 30.89
N ARG A 6 4.86 -70.24 30.75
CA ARG A 6 4.56 -69.25 29.70
C ARG A 6 5.09 -67.87 30.09
N ALA A 7 6.13 -67.44 29.36
CA ALA A 7 6.62 -66.06 29.43
C ALA A 7 5.77 -65.16 28.59
N LEU A 8 5.12 -64.14 29.20
CA LEU A 8 4.46 -63.06 28.50
C LEU A 8 5.52 -62.04 28.08
N LEU A 9 5.71 -61.87 26.79
CA LEU A 9 6.46 -60.73 26.23
C LEU A 9 5.51 -59.52 26.09
N ALA A 10 5.69 -58.53 26.94
CA ALA A 10 5.03 -57.23 26.80
C ALA A 10 5.83 -56.34 25.83
N THR A 11 5.28 -56.11 24.64
CA THR A 11 5.84 -55.16 23.68
C THR A 11 5.43 -53.75 24.07
N LEU A 12 6.38 -52.94 24.54
CA LEU A 12 6.21 -51.48 24.69
C LEU A 12 6.29 -50.85 23.29
N ALA A 13 5.17 -50.34 22.79
CA ALA A 13 5.14 -49.47 21.63
C ALA A 13 5.49 -48.02 22.08
N GLY A 14 6.73 -47.64 21.90
CA GLY A 14 7.16 -46.26 22.10
C GLY A 14 6.64 -45.33 20.97
N ALA A 15 5.70 -44.46 21.28
CA ALA A 15 5.27 -43.42 20.33
C ALA A 15 6.36 -42.36 20.25
N LEU A 16 7.08 -42.32 19.14
CA LEU A 16 7.99 -41.22 18.80
C LEU A 16 7.14 -40.00 18.42
N ALA A 17 6.99 -39.05 19.36
CA ALA A 17 6.46 -37.72 19.07
C ALA A 17 7.46 -36.97 18.21
N ALA A 18 7.14 -36.75 16.92
CA ALA A 18 7.91 -35.91 16.03
C ALA A 18 7.83 -34.47 16.54
N PRO A 19 8.96 -33.73 16.66
CA PRO A 19 8.90 -32.32 17.01
C PRO A 19 8.19 -31.58 15.87
N SER A 20 7.08 -30.88 16.19
CA SER A 20 6.46 -29.95 15.27
C SER A 20 7.45 -28.81 15.02
N LEU A 21 7.96 -28.73 13.79
CA LEU A 21 8.74 -27.60 13.33
C LEU A 21 7.84 -26.37 13.38
N ALA A 22 7.92 -25.62 14.47
CA ALA A 22 7.35 -24.30 14.54
C ALA A 22 7.99 -23.47 13.41
N ARG A 23 7.18 -23.16 12.40
CA ARG A 23 7.60 -22.32 11.26
C ARG A 23 8.05 -20.99 11.84
N ALA A 24 9.37 -20.76 11.88
CA ALA A 24 9.94 -19.48 12.29
C ALA A 24 9.35 -18.39 11.40
N GLN A 25 8.57 -17.52 12.00
CA GLN A 25 8.06 -16.32 11.33
C GLN A 25 9.28 -15.45 11.04
N SER A 26 9.47 -15.07 9.77
CA SER A 26 10.53 -14.14 9.38
C SER A 26 10.43 -12.86 10.21
N PRO A 27 11.52 -12.43 10.90
CA PRO A 27 11.48 -11.17 11.65
C PRO A 27 11.36 -10.01 10.65
N GLY A 28 10.32 -9.19 10.76
CA GLY A 28 10.26 -7.89 10.10
C GLY A 28 8.99 -7.48 9.38
N MET A 29 8.01 -8.37 9.18
CA MET A 29 6.74 -7.90 8.59
C MET A 29 5.75 -7.51 9.68
N SER A 30 5.35 -6.25 9.71
CA SER A 30 4.27 -5.76 10.54
C SER A 30 2.98 -6.59 10.31
N ARG A 31 2.22 -6.85 11.38
CA ARG A 31 0.87 -7.41 11.25
C ARG A 31 -0.14 -6.36 10.78
N VAL A 32 0.25 -5.07 10.83
CA VAL A 32 -0.56 -3.95 10.37
C VAL A 32 -0.50 -3.90 8.85
N THR A 33 -1.65 -3.78 8.22
CA THR A 33 -1.78 -3.53 6.77
C THR A 33 -2.20 -2.09 6.51
N ALA A 34 -2.14 -1.66 5.26
CA ALA A 34 -2.59 -0.33 4.83
C ALA A 34 -4.05 -0.03 5.22
N TYR A 35 -4.88 -1.06 5.38
CA TYR A 35 -6.28 -0.93 5.76
C TYR A 35 -6.50 -0.36 7.17
N ALA A 36 -5.46 -0.31 8.01
CA ALA A 36 -5.53 0.33 9.32
C ALA A 36 -5.54 1.87 9.25
N PHE A 37 -5.31 2.47 8.08
CA PHE A 37 -5.12 3.91 7.93
C PHE A 37 -6.28 4.58 7.21
N SER A 38 -6.51 5.85 7.57
CA SER A 38 -7.45 6.76 6.91
C SER A 38 -6.81 8.13 6.78
N PHE A 39 -7.25 8.89 5.81
CA PHE A 39 -6.83 10.27 5.58
C PHE A 39 -8.04 11.19 5.63
N PRO A 40 -7.94 12.40 6.20
CA PRO A 40 -8.96 13.42 5.99
C PRO A 40 -9.09 13.72 4.48
N GLY A 41 -10.30 13.75 3.97
CA GLY A 41 -10.56 14.12 2.57
C GLY A 41 -10.38 15.62 2.31
N LEU A 42 -9.97 15.98 1.09
CA LEU A 42 -9.78 17.38 0.69
C LEU A 42 -11.09 18.19 0.79
N GLU A 43 -12.18 17.58 0.42
CA GLU A 43 -13.53 18.14 0.45
C GLU A 43 -14.30 17.79 1.73
N GLY A 44 -13.60 17.25 2.74
CA GLY A 44 -14.17 16.78 3.99
C GLY A 44 -14.39 15.27 4.02
N GLY A 45 -14.86 14.77 5.17
CA GLY A 45 -14.97 13.33 5.42
C GLY A 45 -13.63 12.64 5.58
N ASP A 46 -13.65 11.31 5.60
CA ASP A 46 -12.47 10.47 5.70
C ASP A 46 -12.36 9.53 4.49
N ILE A 47 -11.15 9.38 3.96
CA ILE A 47 -10.79 8.35 2.99
C ILE A 47 -10.20 7.18 3.79
N ARG A 48 -11.01 6.17 4.10
CA ARG A 48 -10.58 4.98 4.85
C ARG A 48 -10.08 3.93 3.89
N LEU A 49 -8.82 3.55 4.00
CA LEU A 49 -8.26 2.53 3.10
C LEU A 49 -8.91 1.15 3.30
N SER A 50 -9.53 0.91 4.47
CA SER A 50 -10.32 -0.30 4.73
C SER A 50 -11.57 -0.45 3.85
N GLU A 51 -12.12 0.64 3.33
CA GLU A 51 -13.27 0.61 2.42
C GLU A 51 -12.91 0.04 1.04
N TYR A 52 -11.61 -0.02 0.75
CA TYR A 52 -11.05 -0.59 -0.48
C TYR A 52 -10.37 -1.94 -0.23
N ALA A 53 -10.67 -2.60 0.91
CA ALA A 53 -10.09 -3.90 1.22
C ALA A 53 -10.36 -4.91 0.10
N GLY A 54 -9.33 -5.68 -0.24
CA GLY A 54 -9.38 -6.60 -1.37
C GLY A 54 -9.08 -5.96 -2.73
N LYS A 55 -8.88 -4.65 -2.82
CA LYS A 55 -8.56 -3.92 -4.05
C LYS A 55 -7.14 -3.34 -4.01
N PRO A 56 -6.43 -3.25 -5.16
CA PRO A 56 -5.18 -2.51 -5.21
C PRO A 56 -5.42 -1.00 -5.02
N ILE A 57 -4.56 -0.36 -4.21
CA ILE A 57 -4.63 1.07 -3.93
C ILE A 57 -3.30 1.72 -4.27
N LEU A 58 -3.28 2.69 -5.18
CA LEU A 58 -2.12 3.50 -5.49
C LEU A 58 -2.18 4.81 -4.69
N VAL A 59 -1.31 4.95 -3.69
CA VAL A 59 -1.19 6.16 -2.86
C VAL A 59 -0.04 7.00 -3.39
N VAL A 60 -0.32 8.26 -3.76
CA VAL A 60 0.65 9.15 -4.42
C VAL A 60 0.72 10.49 -3.70
N ASN A 61 1.88 10.90 -3.21
CA ASN A 61 2.03 12.25 -2.69
C ASN A 61 2.18 13.26 -3.83
N THR A 62 1.36 14.30 -3.82
CA THR A 62 1.20 15.24 -4.94
C THR A 62 1.56 16.67 -4.53
N ALA A 63 1.78 17.55 -5.53
CA ALA A 63 1.95 18.98 -5.33
C ALA A 63 1.57 19.74 -6.59
N SER A 64 0.99 20.95 -6.41
CA SER A 64 0.47 21.78 -7.51
C SER A 64 1.54 22.59 -8.25
N LEU A 65 2.67 22.92 -7.59
CA LEU A 65 3.74 23.78 -8.14
C LEU A 65 5.04 23.01 -8.41
N CYS A 66 4.92 21.75 -8.83
CA CYS A 66 6.04 20.84 -9.08
C CYS A 66 6.26 20.64 -10.58
N GLY A 67 7.52 20.47 -10.99
CA GLY A 67 7.82 20.08 -12.38
C GLY A 67 7.19 18.75 -12.79
N TYR A 68 6.82 17.91 -11.82
CA TYR A 68 6.13 16.63 -12.04
C TYR A 68 4.59 16.72 -11.93
N THR A 69 4.01 17.90 -11.71
CA THR A 69 2.54 18.10 -11.65
C THR A 69 1.81 17.53 -12.89
N PRO A 70 2.39 17.55 -14.12
CA PRO A 70 1.79 16.91 -15.27
C PRO A 70 1.51 15.40 -15.11
N GLN A 71 2.13 14.71 -14.13
CA GLN A 71 1.80 13.33 -13.82
C GLN A 71 0.34 13.13 -13.35
N TYR A 72 -0.37 14.17 -12.94
CA TYR A 72 -1.81 14.08 -12.70
C TYR A 72 -2.58 13.56 -13.91
N ALA A 73 -2.20 13.99 -15.12
CA ALA A 73 -2.83 13.50 -16.36
C ALA A 73 -2.61 11.98 -16.53
N GLY A 74 -1.40 11.48 -16.25
CA GLY A 74 -1.09 10.05 -16.30
C GLY A 74 -1.82 9.25 -15.21
N LEU A 75 -1.94 9.81 -13.98
CA LEU A 75 -2.73 9.20 -12.90
C LEU A 75 -4.21 9.12 -13.28
N GLN A 76 -4.75 10.18 -13.89
CA GLN A 76 -6.14 10.18 -14.36
C GLN A 76 -6.37 9.16 -15.49
N GLN A 77 -5.42 9.01 -16.42
CA GLN A 77 -5.49 7.96 -17.45
C GLN A 77 -5.48 6.57 -16.82
N LEU A 78 -4.61 6.32 -15.84
CA LEU A 78 -4.53 5.06 -15.12
C LEU A 78 -5.85 4.78 -14.37
N TRP A 79 -6.40 5.79 -13.69
CA TRP A 79 -7.70 5.74 -13.02
C TRP A 79 -8.82 5.39 -14.00
N THR A 80 -8.97 6.15 -15.08
CA THR A 80 -10.02 5.92 -16.08
C THR A 80 -9.95 4.51 -16.67
N ARG A 81 -8.72 3.97 -16.85
CA ARG A 81 -8.52 2.66 -17.46
C ARG A 81 -8.82 1.49 -16.54
N TYR A 82 -8.56 1.62 -15.23
CA TYR A 82 -8.56 0.48 -14.32
C TYR A 82 -9.49 0.61 -13.11
N HIS A 83 -10.10 1.75 -12.88
CA HIS A 83 -11.01 1.98 -11.75
C HIS A 83 -12.18 0.99 -11.77
N ASP A 84 -12.83 0.76 -12.92
CA ASP A 84 -13.95 -0.18 -13.04
C ASP A 84 -13.53 -1.65 -12.80
N ARG A 85 -12.23 -1.94 -12.95
CA ARG A 85 -11.65 -3.24 -12.58
C ARG A 85 -11.29 -3.34 -11.10
N GLY A 86 -11.39 -2.27 -10.35
CA GLY A 86 -11.14 -2.24 -8.92
C GLY A 86 -9.91 -1.46 -8.46
N LEU A 87 -9.12 -0.83 -9.37
CA LEU A 87 -8.02 0.03 -8.94
C LEU A 87 -8.57 1.24 -8.17
N MET A 88 -8.00 1.52 -7.02
CA MET A 88 -8.17 2.76 -6.29
C MET A 88 -6.93 3.63 -6.39
N ILE A 89 -7.09 4.94 -6.61
CA ILE A 89 -6.01 5.93 -6.52
C ILE A 89 -6.37 6.92 -5.42
N VAL A 90 -5.40 7.25 -4.56
CA VAL A 90 -5.53 8.28 -3.53
C VAL A 90 -4.38 9.27 -3.71
N GLY A 91 -4.71 10.50 -4.12
CA GLY A 91 -3.75 11.59 -4.18
C GLY A 91 -3.61 12.24 -2.80
N VAL A 92 -2.38 12.51 -2.38
CA VAL A 92 -2.05 13.05 -1.05
C VAL A 92 -1.26 14.35 -1.23
N PRO A 93 -1.92 15.51 -1.34
CA PRO A 93 -1.25 16.80 -1.42
C PRO A 93 -0.31 17.02 -0.23
N SER A 94 0.94 17.39 -0.51
CA SER A 94 1.97 17.59 0.52
C SER A 94 2.89 18.76 0.20
N ASN A 95 3.16 19.57 1.22
CA ASN A 95 4.09 20.71 1.12
C ASN A 95 5.53 20.36 1.54
N ASP A 96 5.84 19.08 1.78
CA ASP A 96 7.11 18.65 2.38
C ASP A 96 8.30 18.72 1.43
N PHE A 97 8.07 18.79 0.12
CA PHE A 97 9.12 18.82 -0.88
C PHE A 97 9.12 20.15 -1.62
N GLY A 98 10.11 20.97 -1.32
CA GLY A 98 10.32 22.26 -1.95
C GLY A 98 9.21 23.30 -1.69
N ALA A 99 8.34 23.09 -0.69
CA ALA A 99 7.18 23.92 -0.41
C ALA A 99 6.28 24.13 -1.66
N GLN A 100 6.10 23.08 -2.45
CA GLN A 100 5.41 23.13 -3.75
C GLN A 100 3.88 22.90 -3.65
N GLU A 101 3.33 22.77 -2.44
CA GLU A 101 1.89 22.74 -2.17
C GLU A 101 1.50 23.80 -1.14
N PRO A 102 1.78 25.13 -1.39
CA PRO A 102 1.50 26.16 -0.40
C PRO A 102 0.01 26.51 -0.32
N GLY A 103 -0.76 26.19 -1.37
CA GLY A 103 -2.12 26.64 -1.59
C GLY A 103 -3.15 26.13 -0.57
N THR A 104 -4.34 26.71 -0.66
CA THR A 104 -5.54 26.28 0.07
C THR A 104 -6.13 25.00 -0.55
N PRO A 105 -7.12 24.34 0.10
CA PRO A 105 -7.85 23.24 -0.54
C PRO A 105 -8.46 23.61 -1.90
N LEU A 106 -8.95 24.85 -2.06
CA LEU A 106 -9.51 25.35 -3.33
C LEU A 106 -8.43 25.46 -4.43
N ASP A 107 -7.22 25.88 -4.07
CA ASP A 107 -6.11 25.96 -5.04
C ASP A 107 -5.67 24.55 -5.48
N ILE A 108 -5.67 23.59 -4.56
CA ILE A 108 -5.37 22.19 -4.86
C ILE A 108 -6.43 21.59 -5.79
N MET A 109 -7.72 21.80 -5.48
CA MET A 109 -8.84 21.37 -6.32
C MET A 109 -8.77 21.97 -7.71
N LYS A 110 -8.50 23.30 -7.79
CA LYS A 110 -8.33 23.96 -9.08
C LYS A 110 -7.26 23.29 -9.93
N THR A 111 -6.08 23.07 -9.38
CA THR A 111 -5.00 22.39 -10.12
C THR A 111 -5.41 20.97 -10.51
N ALA A 112 -5.86 20.16 -9.56
CA ALA A 112 -6.11 18.75 -9.83
C ALA A 112 -7.36 18.55 -10.71
N HIS A 113 -8.49 19.17 -10.37
CA HIS A 113 -9.77 18.94 -11.06
C HIS A 113 -9.87 19.80 -12.33
N ASP A 114 -9.65 21.12 -12.25
CA ASP A 114 -9.90 22.01 -13.39
C ASP A 114 -8.79 21.94 -14.44
N ASP A 115 -7.51 21.90 -14.01
CA ASP A 115 -6.40 21.93 -14.95
C ASP A 115 -6.04 20.53 -15.48
N TYR A 116 -6.22 19.45 -14.67
CA TYR A 116 -5.84 18.06 -15.04
C TYR A 116 -6.98 17.07 -15.10
N GLY A 117 -8.21 17.47 -14.77
CA GLY A 117 -9.41 16.62 -14.86
C GLY A 117 -9.41 15.43 -13.90
N VAL A 118 -8.71 15.54 -12.76
CA VAL A 118 -8.62 14.48 -11.74
C VAL A 118 -10.01 14.19 -11.17
N THR A 119 -10.39 12.90 -11.14
CA THR A 119 -11.66 12.44 -10.54
C THR A 119 -11.46 11.39 -9.44
N PHE A 120 -10.23 10.94 -9.21
CA PHE A 120 -9.91 10.10 -8.05
C PHE A 120 -9.81 10.95 -6.77
N PRO A 121 -10.05 10.36 -5.58
CA PRO A 121 -10.03 11.06 -4.31
C PRO A 121 -8.69 11.73 -3.99
N LEU A 122 -8.77 12.93 -3.42
CA LEU A 122 -7.64 13.66 -2.85
C LEU A 122 -7.82 13.83 -1.34
N THR A 123 -6.74 13.69 -0.60
CA THR A 123 -6.73 13.95 0.84
C THR A 123 -6.56 15.44 1.13
N ALA A 124 -6.91 15.88 2.33
CA ALA A 124 -6.40 17.15 2.85
C ALA A 124 -4.87 17.14 2.82
N LYS A 125 -4.27 18.34 2.79
CA LYS A 125 -2.81 18.52 2.79
C LYS A 125 -2.20 17.75 3.98
N THR A 126 -1.24 16.87 3.68
CA THR A 126 -0.73 15.87 4.61
C THR A 126 0.80 15.93 4.69
N VAL A 127 1.33 15.77 5.90
CA VAL A 127 2.77 15.57 6.12
C VAL A 127 3.13 14.12 5.77
N VAL A 128 4.07 13.93 4.85
CA VAL A 128 4.41 12.60 4.30
C VAL A 128 5.81 12.11 4.68
N ARG A 129 6.62 12.97 5.35
CA ARG A 129 7.97 12.60 5.80
C ARG A 129 8.29 13.13 7.20
N GLY A 130 9.34 12.56 7.79
CA GLY A 130 9.85 12.96 9.10
C GLY A 130 8.99 12.47 10.27
N VAL A 131 9.29 12.99 11.47
CA VAL A 131 8.68 12.56 12.73
C VAL A 131 7.16 12.79 12.77
N ASN A 132 6.68 13.81 12.06
CA ASN A 132 5.27 14.17 12.00
C ASN A 132 4.54 13.56 10.80
N ALA A 133 5.18 12.67 10.04
CA ALA A 133 4.54 12.02 8.91
C ALA A 133 3.26 11.30 9.32
N HIS A 134 2.26 11.31 8.44
CA HIS A 134 1.02 10.56 8.61
C HIS A 134 1.30 9.07 8.88
N PRO A 135 0.50 8.39 9.73
CA PRO A 135 0.73 6.99 10.12
C PRO A 135 0.94 6.03 8.95
N PHE A 136 0.23 6.20 7.84
CA PHE A 136 0.45 5.42 6.61
C PHE A 136 1.90 5.53 6.11
N TYR A 137 2.46 6.74 6.02
CA TYR A 137 3.83 6.96 5.55
C TYR A 137 4.88 6.45 6.53
N LYS A 138 4.61 6.53 7.84
CA LYS A 138 5.46 5.89 8.86
C LYS A 138 5.48 4.37 8.72
N TRP A 139 4.32 3.78 8.54
CA TRP A 139 4.18 2.35 8.28
C TRP A 139 4.90 1.95 6.98
N ALA A 140 4.67 2.67 5.89
CA ALA A 140 5.33 2.40 4.61
C ALA A 140 6.85 2.49 4.72
N ALA A 141 7.38 3.44 5.50
CA ALA A 141 8.82 3.57 5.76
C ALA A 141 9.40 2.39 6.58
N VAL A 142 8.60 1.75 7.44
CA VAL A 142 9.00 0.52 8.14
C VAL A 142 9.00 -0.68 7.19
N GLU A 143 7.97 -0.81 6.35
CA GLU A 143 7.85 -1.91 5.38
C GLU A 143 8.89 -1.81 4.24
N ARG A 144 9.25 -0.59 3.83
CA ARG A 144 10.15 -0.27 2.71
C ARG A 144 11.15 0.84 3.10
N PRO A 145 12.14 0.59 3.97
CA PRO A 145 12.98 1.63 4.56
C PRO A 145 13.82 2.43 3.56
N VAL A 146 14.21 1.82 2.43
CA VAL A 146 15.04 2.47 1.40
C VAL A 146 14.22 3.08 0.27
N GLU A 147 12.91 2.81 0.24
CA GLU A 147 11.97 3.23 -0.81
C GLU A 147 10.98 4.27 -0.28
N THR A 148 11.47 5.22 0.54
CA THR A 148 10.65 6.32 1.07
C THR A 148 10.57 7.49 0.09
N PRO A 149 9.51 8.33 0.16
CA PRO A 149 9.38 9.49 -0.72
C PRO A 149 10.59 10.43 -0.59
N ARG A 150 11.24 10.71 -1.72
CA ARG A 150 12.34 11.67 -1.83
C ARG A 150 11.91 12.95 -2.53
N TRP A 151 10.77 12.92 -3.22
CA TRP A 151 10.18 14.06 -3.91
C TRP A 151 8.66 13.86 -4.06
N ASN A 152 7.98 14.84 -4.67
CA ASN A 152 6.56 14.76 -5.03
C ASN A 152 6.33 13.67 -6.08
N PHE A 153 5.12 13.15 -6.17
CA PHE A 153 4.70 12.09 -7.09
C PHE A 153 5.43 10.75 -6.89
N HIS A 154 5.90 10.48 -5.68
CA HIS A 154 6.29 9.13 -5.27
C HIS A 154 5.02 8.28 -5.08
N LYS A 155 5.07 7.01 -5.45
CA LYS A 155 3.91 6.14 -5.51
C LYS A 155 4.13 4.87 -4.71
N TYR A 156 3.19 4.55 -3.82
CA TYR A 156 3.09 3.27 -3.14
C TYR A 156 1.90 2.49 -3.71
N LEU A 157 2.13 1.31 -4.26
CA LEU A 157 1.06 0.39 -4.63
C LEU A 157 0.82 -0.57 -3.47
N VAL A 158 -0.33 -0.45 -2.84
CA VAL A 158 -0.87 -1.43 -1.89
C VAL A 158 -1.57 -2.52 -2.68
N GLY A 159 -1.25 -3.77 -2.41
CA GLY A 159 -1.88 -4.94 -3.02
C GLY A 159 -3.26 -5.25 -2.41
N HIS A 160 -3.96 -6.19 -3.02
CA HIS A 160 -5.27 -6.67 -2.58
C HIS A 160 -5.27 -7.22 -1.14
N ASP A 161 -4.12 -7.61 -0.61
CA ASP A 161 -3.92 -8.09 0.76
C ASP A 161 -3.60 -6.98 1.78
N GLY A 162 -3.56 -5.73 1.32
CA GLY A 162 -3.24 -4.55 2.13
C GLY A 162 -1.75 -4.36 2.41
N ARG A 163 -0.85 -5.13 1.78
CA ARG A 163 0.60 -4.98 1.91
C ARG A 163 1.17 -4.15 0.76
N LEU A 164 2.36 -3.60 0.92
CA LEU A 164 3.03 -2.90 -0.18
C LEU A 164 3.49 -3.90 -1.25
N ALA A 165 2.81 -3.89 -2.40
CA ALA A 165 3.11 -4.71 -3.56
C ALA A 165 4.25 -4.14 -4.41
N ALA A 166 4.30 -2.81 -4.57
CA ALA A 166 5.35 -2.13 -5.31
C ALA A 166 5.53 -0.67 -4.84
N VAL A 167 6.68 -0.10 -5.16
CA VAL A 167 7.02 1.30 -4.91
C VAL A 167 7.62 1.88 -6.18
N PHE A 168 7.20 3.10 -6.54
CA PHE A 168 7.71 3.78 -7.73
C PHE A 168 8.17 5.18 -7.33
N PRO A 169 9.45 5.51 -7.54
CA PRO A 169 9.95 6.85 -7.32
C PRO A 169 9.35 7.85 -8.30
N THR A 170 9.59 9.12 -8.04
CA THR A 170 9.02 10.26 -8.77
C THR A 170 9.16 10.17 -10.28
N GLU A 171 10.33 9.70 -10.76
CA GLU A 171 10.70 9.67 -12.18
C GLU A 171 9.90 8.65 -12.98
N ILE A 172 9.25 7.70 -12.30
CA ILE A 172 8.44 6.68 -12.96
C ILE A 172 7.06 7.26 -13.22
N GLU A 173 6.75 7.46 -14.49
CA GLU A 173 5.45 7.98 -14.94
C GLU A 173 4.31 7.01 -14.58
N PRO A 174 3.11 7.52 -14.27
CA PRO A 174 1.98 6.66 -13.93
C PRO A 174 1.59 5.64 -15.01
N MET A 175 1.81 5.98 -16.28
CA MET A 175 1.52 5.11 -17.42
C MET A 175 2.74 4.29 -17.89
N ASP A 176 3.84 4.30 -17.13
CA ASP A 176 4.99 3.41 -17.39
C ASP A 176 4.57 1.94 -17.28
N ALA A 177 5.11 1.09 -18.14
CA ALA A 177 4.79 -0.35 -18.16
C ALA A 177 4.99 -1.00 -16.80
N ARG A 178 6.00 -0.58 -16.01
CA ARG A 178 6.27 -1.10 -14.66
C ARG A 178 5.11 -0.86 -13.70
N VAL A 179 4.47 0.32 -13.77
CA VAL A 179 3.29 0.66 -12.96
C VAL A 179 2.08 -0.13 -13.44
N ILE A 180 1.83 -0.11 -14.75
CA ILE A 180 0.71 -0.82 -15.36
C ILE A 180 0.77 -2.31 -15.04
N ASP A 181 1.92 -2.96 -15.24
CA ASP A 181 2.10 -4.38 -15.00
C ASP A 181 1.92 -4.75 -13.51
N ALA A 182 2.36 -3.87 -12.60
CA ALA A 182 2.16 -4.09 -11.17
C ALA A 182 0.68 -3.96 -10.78
N VAL A 183 -0.02 -2.96 -11.30
CA VAL A 183 -1.45 -2.76 -11.09
C VAL A 183 -2.24 -3.94 -11.65
N VAL A 184 -1.97 -4.36 -12.89
CA VAL A 184 -2.66 -5.47 -13.54
C VAL A 184 -2.45 -6.77 -12.76
N ARG A 185 -1.22 -7.07 -12.32
CA ARG A 185 -0.97 -8.25 -11.47
C ARG A 185 -1.80 -8.28 -10.18
N GLU A 186 -2.03 -7.13 -9.56
CA GLU A 186 -2.88 -7.07 -8.36
C GLU A 186 -4.37 -7.17 -8.69
N LEU A 187 -4.81 -6.64 -9.83
CA LEU A 187 -6.19 -6.77 -10.31
C LEU A 187 -6.52 -8.21 -10.71
N ASP A 188 -5.61 -8.90 -11.40
CA ASP A 188 -5.80 -10.30 -11.87
C ASP A 188 -5.88 -11.31 -10.70
N ARG A 189 -5.57 -10.89 -9.48
CA ARG A 189 -5.75 -11.70 -8.26
C ARG A 189 -7.16 -11.59 -7.67
N LEU A 190 -8.00 -10.71 -8.23
CA LEU A 190 -9.38 -10.52 -7.80
C LEU A 190 -10.35 -11.43 -8.56
N ASP A 191 -9.91 -11.97 -9.69
CA ASP A 191 -10.62 -12.91 -10.55
C ASP A 191 -10.33 -14.37 -10.13
#